data_2befa6543940bb06856b74ed9063b7a8
#
_entry.id   2befa6543940bb06856b74ed9063b7a8
#
_cell.length_a   1.000
_cell.length_b   1.000
_cell.length_c   1.000
_cell.angle_alpha   90.00
_cell.angle_beta   90.00
_cell.angle_gamma   90.00
#
_symmetry.space_group_name_H-M   'P 1'
#
loop_
_entity.id
_entity.type
_entity.pdbx_description
1 polymer ?
#
loop_
_entity_poly.entity_id
_entity_poly.type
_entity_poly.pdbx_seq_one_letter_code
_entity_poly.pdbx_strand_id
1 'polypeptide(L)'
;KSNILLIGLAIGSGLMLLLPSLRKGAGGVPNLSPAEAVTLINRSNAVVLDVRDEAEFASGHIADASNIPVDALAQRIGELKKYQNKPILVNCQRGVRSAKACDILRKAEFTQVHNLQGGISAWLEAKLPVVNKVLVAKAAANKATVNKTSVKKSVSNKKAANEDAENGVS
;
A
#
# COMPACT_ATOMS: atom_id res chain seq x y z
N LYS A 1 36.51 21.82 -45.12
CA LYS A 1 36.29 20.35 -45.20
C LYS A 1 36.40 19.64 -43.84
N SER A 2 36.85 20.34 -42.78
CA SER A 2 37.17 19.71 -41.46
C SER A 2 35.99 19.67 -40.49
N ASN A 3 34.87 20.33 -40.77
CA ASN A 3 33.81 20.50 -39.79
C ASN A 3 32.79 19.31 -39.72
N ILE A 4 32.79 18.45 -40.72
CA ILE A 4 31.90 17.27 -40.77
C ILE A 4 32.26 16.29 -39.64
N LEU A 5 33.53 16.13 -39.32
CA LEU A 5 34.01 15.25 -38.27
C LEU A 5 33.61 15.76 -36.87
N LEU A 6 33.70 17.09 -36.66
CA LEU A 6 33.25 17.72 -35.40
C LEU A 6 31.74 17.68 -35.22
N ILE A 7 30.97 17.85 -36.30
CA ILE A 7 29.52 17.75 -36.31
C ILE A 7 29.08 16.31 -35.99
N GLY A 8 29.74 15.31 -36.61
CA GLY A 8 29.47 13.90 -36.29
C GLY A 8 29.80 13.53 -34.85
N LEU A 9 30.86 14.06 -34.28
CA LEU A 9 31.21 13.85 -32.87
C LEU A 9 30.19 14.50 -31.91
N ALA A 10 29.75 15.73 -32.23
CA ALA A 10 28.77 16.44 -31.43
C ALA A 10 27.41 15.74 -31.44
N ILE A 11 26.95 15.25 -32.62
CA ILE A 11 25.70 14.51 -32.73
C ILE A 11 25.78 13.16 -32.01
N GLY A 12 26.89 12.43 -32.14
CA GLY A 12 27.13 11.17 -31.45
C GLY A 12 27.16 11.31 -29.94
N SER A 13 27.80 12.37 -29.45
CA SER A 13 27.88 12.69 -28.02
C SER A 13 26.49 13.11 -27.48
N GLY A 14 25.74 13.94 -28.22
CA GLY A 14 24.40 14.35 -27.85
C GLY A 14 23.40 13.18 -27.84
N LEU A 15 23.48 12.28 -28.81
CA LEU A 15 22.65 11.08 -28.88
C LEU A 15 22.96 10.12 -27.71
N MET A 16 24.23 10.01 -27.29
CA MET A 16 24.64 9.18 -26.16
C MET A 16 24.07 9.70 -24.81
N LEU A 17 23.90 11.02 -24.67
CA LEU A 17 23.29 11.63 -23.47
C LEU A 17 21.76 11.48 -23.45
N LEU A 18 21.11 11.31 -24.60
CA LEU A 18 19.65 11.09 -24.70
C LEU A 18 19.27 9.63 -24.49
N LEU A 19 20.17 8.67 -24.73
CA LEU A 19 19.92 7.24 -24.57
C LEU A 19 19.44 6.83 -23.16
N PRO A 20 19.97 7.40 -22.05
CA PRO A 20 19.44 7.08 -20.71
C PRO A 20 18.00 7.55 -20.49
N SER A 21 17.59 8.65 -21.12
CA SER A 21 16.21 9.17 -21.03
C SER A 21 15.20 8.30 -21.78
N LEU A 22 15.60 7.70 -22.90
CA LEU A 22 14.78 6.76 -23.67
C LEU A 22 14.68 5.38 -23.01
N ARG A 23 15.64 5.01 -22.16
CA ARG A 23 15.63 3.77 -21.37
C ARG A 23 14.68 3.79 -20.18
N LYS A 24 14.11 4.94 -19.81
CA LYS A 24 13.07 5.02 -18.75
C LYS A 24 11.81 4.19 -19.04
N GLY A 25 11.59 3.77 -20.28
CA GLY A 25 10.51 2.86 -20.66
C GLY A 25 10.85 1.36 -20.56
N ALA A 26 12.13 0.99 -20.45
CA ALA A 26 12.59 -0.41 -20.35
C ALA A 26 13.03 -0.76 -18.92
N GLY A 27 12.78 0.12 -17.95
CA GLY A 27 13.12 -0.10 -16.55
C GLY A 27 12.24 -1.20 -15.93
N GLY A 28 12.89 -2.15 -15.24
CA GLY A 28 12.22 -3.11 -14.40
C GLY A 28 11.27 -2.43 -13.40
N VAL A 29 10.46 -3.22 -12.73
CA VAL A 29 9.56 -2.71 -11.68
C VAL A 29 10.40 -2.00 -10.61
N PRO A 30 10.06 -0.75 -10.22
CA PRO A 30 10.75 -0.06 -9.14
C PRO A 30 10.65 -0.86 -7.84
N ASN A 31 11.82 -1.17 -7.25
CA ASN A 31 11.89 -1.75 -5.92
C ASN A 31 11.97 -0.62 -4.91
N LEU A 32 11.06 -0.62 -3.95
CA LEU A 32 11.02 0.35 -2.86
C LEU A 32 11.48 -0.29 -1.56
N SER A 33 12.34 0.39 -0.84
CA SER A 33 12.66 0.07 0.55
C SER A 33 11.42 0.24 1.43
N PRO A 34 11.37 -0.36 2.63
CA PRO A 34 10.25 -0.17 3.56
C PRO A 34 9.94 1.31 3.87
N ALA A 35 10.96 2.17 4.01
CA ALA A 35 10.77 3.60 4.27
C ALA A 35 10.13 4.34 3.10
N GLU A 36 10.56 4.05 1.87
CA GLU A 36 9.96 4.61 0.65
C GLU A 36 8.53 4.10 0.45
N ALA A 37 8.28 2.82 0.78
CA ALA A 37 6.95 2.23 0.72
C ALA A 37 5.98 2.89 1.69
N VAL A 38 6.39 3.19 2.94
CA VAL A 38 5.61 3.97 3.90
C VAL A 38 5.29 5.36 3.34
N THR A 39 6.27 6.01 2.72
CA THR A 39 6.08 7.32 2.09
C THR A 39 5.07 7.25 0.95
N LEU A 40 5.15 6.22 0.10
CA LEU A 40 4.21 6.01 -1.00
C LEU A 40 2.78 5.77 -0.49
N ILE A 41 2.61 4.92 0.53
CA ILE A 41 1.31 4.65 1.15
C ILE A 41 0.69 5.94 1.70
N ASN A 42 1.47 6.69 2.49
CA ASN A 42 0.94 7.84 3.22
C ASN A 42 0.71 9.09 2.35
N ARG A 43 1.59 9.34 1.36
CA ARG A 43 1.51 10.56 0.53
C ARG A 43 0.69 10.39 -0.74
N SER A 44 0.73 9.18 -1.33
CA SER A 44 0.09 8.92 -2.62
C SER A 44 -1.15 8.04 -2.52
N ASN A 45 -1.57 7.70 -1.30
CA ASN A 45 -2.71 6.81 -1.04
C ASN A 45 -2.61 5.51 -1.86
N ALA A 46 -1.41 4.92 -1.86
CA ALA A 46 -1.12 3.71 -2.61
C ALA A 46 -1.92 2.52 -2.08
N VAL A 47 -2.38 1.69 -2.99
CA VAL A 47 -3.03 0.42 -2.65
C VAL A 47 -1.97 -0.62 -2.35
N VAL A 48 -2.07 -1.30 -1.22
CA VAL A 48 -1.17 -2.40 -0.86
C VAL A 48 -1.79 -3.72 -1.32
N LEU A 49 -1.06 -4.47 -2.14
CA LEU A 49 -1.43 -5.79 -2.62
C LEU A 49 -0.47 -6.84 -2.08
N ASP A 50 -0.96 -7.71 -1.22
CA ASP A 50 -0.22 -8.86 -0.72
C ASP A 50 -0.51 -10.09 -1.60
N VAL A 51 0.54 -10.64 -2.22
CA VAL A 51 0.42 -11.77 -3.14
C VAL A 51 0.87 -13.11 -2.51
N ARG A 52 0.92 -13.17 -1.18
CA ARG A 52 1.13 -14.39 -0.42
C ARG A 52 -0.15 -15.21 -0.32
N ASP A 53 0.00 -16.45 0.14
CA ASP A 53 -1.13 -17.32 0.43
C ASP A 53 -1.99 -16.74 1.56
N GLU A 54 -3.27 -17.14 1.60
CA GLU A 54 -4.23 -16.65 2.59
C GLU A 54 -3.79 -16.94 4.04
N ALA A 55 -3.14 -18.09 4.28
CA ALA A 55 -2.63 -18.45 5.60
C ALA A 55 -1.46 -17.54 6.03
N GLU A 56 -0.53 -17.23 5.12
CA GLU A 56 0.55 -16.28 5.35
C GLU A 56 -0.01 -14.87 5.63
N PHE A 57 -1.00 -14.44 4.85
CA PHE A 57 -1.66 -13.15 5.01
C PHE A 57 -2.37 -13.04 6.36
N ALA A 58 -3.11 -14.09 6.75
CA ALA A 58 -3.84 -14.11 8.03
C ALA A 58 -2.92 -14.07 9.24
N SER A 59 -1.70 -14.59 9.14
CA SER A 59 -0.69 -14.59 10.22
C SER A 59 -0.16 -13.18 10.52
N GLY A 60 -0.18 -12.28 9.52
CA GLY A 60 0.22 -10.88 9.65
C GLY A 60 0.47 -10.24 8.29
N HIS A 61 -0.08 -9.05 8.07
CA HIS A 61 0.01 -8.28 6.82
C HIS A 61 0.10 -6.78 7.08
N ILE A 62 0.49 -6.03 6.07
CA ILE A 62 0.50 -4.56 6.12
C ILE A 62 -0.95 -4.06 6.23
N ALA A 63 -1.19 -3.05 7.05
CA ALA A 63 -2.54 -2.50 7.25
C ALA A 63 -3.19 -2.13 5.90
N ASP A 64 -4.50 -2.35 5.80
CA ASP A 64 -5.34 -2.09 4.61
C ASP A 64 -4.90 -2.84 3.32
N ALA A 65 -4.01 -3.83 3.44
CA ALA A 65 -3.61 -4.64 2.30
C ALA A 65 -4.75 -5.55 1.83
N SER A 66 -4.92 -5.62 0.50
CA SER A 66 -5.75 -6.62 -0.15
C SER A 66 -4.93 -7.87 -0.45
N ASN A 67 -5.52 -9.05 -0.26
CA ASN A 67 -4.82 -10.30 -0.55
C ASN A 67 -5.36 -10.96 -1.83
N ILE A 68 -4.47 -11.17 -2.78
CA ILE A 68 -4.71 -11.98 -3.98
C ILE A 68 -3.44 -12.81 -4.23
N PRO A 69 -3.44 -14.11 -3.96
CA PRO A 69 -2.29 -14.97 -4.21
C PRO A 69 -1.79 -14.84 -5.66
N VAL A 70 -0.45 -14.87 -5.84
CA VAL A 70 0.17 -14.62 -7.14
C VAL A 70 -0.35 -15.55 -8.24
N ASP A 71 -0.70 -16.78 -7.89
CA ASP A 71 -1.18 -17.78 -8.85
C ASP A 71 -2.62 -17.51 -9.30
N ALA A 72 -3.43 -16.84 -8.47
CA ALA A 72 -4.79 -16.41 -8.80
C ALA A 72 -4.84 -15.00 -9.43
N LEU A 73 -3.74 -14.23 -9.38
CA LEU A 73 -3.72 -12.83 -9.73
C LEU A 73 -4.16 -12.57 -11.19
N ALA A 74 -3.69 -13.39 -12.14
CA ALA A 74 -4.02 -13.22 -13.54
C ALA A 74 -5.53 -13.37 -13.82
N GLN A 75 -6.20 -14.29 -13.10
CA GLN A 75 -7.64 -14.53 -13.23
C GLN A 75 -8.47 -13.47 -12.50
N ARG A 76 -7.94 -12.91 -11.41
CA ARG A 76 -8.62 -11.95 -10.54
C ARG A 76 -8.22 -10.50 -10.81
N ILE A 77 -7.50 -10.23 -11.89
CA ILE A 77 -7.01 -8.89 -12.22
C ILE A 77 -8.15 -7.86 -12.38
N GLY A 78 -9.33 -8.34 -12.76
CA GLY A 78 -10.54 -7.52 -12.87
C GLY A 78 -10.93 -6.81 -11.58
N GLU A 79 -10.66 -7.41 -10.42
CA GLU A 79 -10.94 -6.82 -9.10
C GLU A 79 -10.09 -5.56 -8.82
N LEU A 80 -8.92 -5.47 -9.47
CA LEU A 80 -7.97 -4.38 -9.32
C LEU A 80 -8.15 -3.25 -10.33
N LYS A 81 -9.01 -3.39 -11.35
CA LYS A 81 -9.19 -2.39 -12.42
C LYS A 81 -9.52 -0.99 -11.89
N LYS A 82 -10.25 -0.89 -10.80
CA LYS A 82 -10.57 0.39 -10.14
C LYS A 82 -9.33 1.14 -9.61
N TYR A 83 -8.19 0.45 -9.54
CA TYR A 83 -6.91 1.01 -9.07
C TYR A 83 -5.88 1.18 -10.19
N GLN A 84 -6.25 1.01 -11.46
CA GLN A 84 -5.33 1.01 -12.60
C GLN A 84 -4.47 2.28 -12.70
N ASN A 85 -5.02 3.42 -12.29
CA ASN A 85 -4.35 4.72 -12.30
C ASN A 85 -3.80 5.15 -10.92
N LYS A 86 -3.82 4.24 -9.92
CA LYS A 86 -3.29 4.51 -8.58
C LYS A 86 -1.95 3.80 -8.39
N PRO A 87 -1.08 4.33 -7.54
CA PRO A 87 0.10 3.59 -7.12
C PRO A 87 -0.31 2.29 -6.41
N ILE A 88 0.29 1.18 -6.83
CA ILE A 88 0.12 -0.12 -6.19
C ILE A 88 1.47 -0.57 -5.65
N LEU A 89 1.53 -0.82 -4.35
CA LEU A 89 2.65 -1.45 -3.69
C LEU A 89 2.36 -2.95 -3.58
N VAL A 90 3.15 -3.76 -4.29
CA VAL A 90 3.02 -5.22 -4.26
C VAL A 90 4.01 -5.81 -3.28
N ASN A 91 3.54 -6.65 -2.39
CA ASN A 91 4.33 -7.28 -1.37
C ASN A 91 4.15 -8.81 -1.38
N CYS A 92 5.19 -9.54 -0.99
CA CYS A 92 5.14 -10.96 -0.65
C CYS A 92 6.08 -11.23 0.53
N GLN A 93 6.49 -12.48 0.75
CA GLN A 93 7.39 -12.79 1.87
C GLN A 93 8.77 -12.13 1.74
N ARG A 94 9.44 -12.23 0.56
CA ARG A 94 10.83 -11.79 0.33
C ARG A 94 11.03 -10.91 -0.91
N GLY A 95 9.97 -10.51 -1.60
CA GLY A 95 10.06 -9.67 -2.80
C GLY A 95 10.11 -10.42 -4.14
N VAL A 96 10.23 -11.75 -4.16
CA VAL A 96 10.33 -12.54 -5.41
C VAL A 96 8.97 -12.78 -6.06
N ARG A 97 7.99 -13.29 -5.31
CA ARG A 97 6.61 -13.49 -5.80
C ARG A 97 5.97 -12.18 -6.22
N SER A 98 6.23 -11.10 -5.47
CA SER A 98 5.73 -9.76 -5.77
C SER A 98 6.35 -9.16 -7.03
N ALA A 99 7.62 -9.42 -7.33
CA ALA A 99 8.23 -9.02 -8.61
C ALA A 99 7.49 -9.66 -9.81
N LYS A 100 7.20 -10.98 -9.75
CA LYS A 100 6.39 -11.67 -10.76
C LYS A 100 4.98 -11.09 -10.87
N ALA A 101 4.36 -10.77 -9.74
CA ALA A 101 3.04 -10.15 -9.71
C ALA A 101 3.04 -8.75 -10.35
N CYS A 102 4.09 -7.96 -10.11
CA CYS A 102 4.27 -6.66 -10.76
C CYS A 102 4.33 -6.76 -12.27
N ASP A 103 4.99 -7.80 -12.81
CA ASP A 103 5.04 -8.02 -14.27
C ASP A 103 3.66 -8.37 -14.83
N ILE A 104 2.86 -9.16 -14.09
CA ILE A 104 1.46 -9.45 -14.47
C ILE A 104 0.62 -8.17 -14.50
N LEU A 105 0.73 -7.33 -13.48
CA LEU A 105 0.01 -6.06 -13.40
C LEU A 105 0.41 -5.10 -14.53
N ARG A 106 1.71 -4.98 -14.83
CA ARG A 106 2.19 -4.13 -15.93
C ARG A 106 1.68 -4.59 -17.30
N LYS A 107 1.65 -5.90 -17.54
CA LYS A 107 1.05 -6.47 -18.75
C LYS A 107 -0.45 -6.18 -18.88
N ALA A 108 -1.12 -5.95 -17.75
CA ALA A 108 -2.53 -5.55 -17.68
C ALA A 108 -2.70 -4.02 -17.56
N GLU A 109 -1.67 -3.25 -18.02
CA GLU A 109 -1.70 -1.79 -18.19
C GLU A 109 -1.80 -0.99 -16.86
N PHE A 110 -1.40 -1.57 -15.73
CA PHE A 110 -1.22 -0.81 -14.51
C PHE A 110 0.07 0.00 -14.61
N THR A 111 -0.03 1.32 -14.49
CA THR A 111 1.07 2.25 -14.80
C THR A 111 2.01 2.52 -13.64
N GLN A 112 1.51 2.43 -12.40
CA GLN A 112 2.24 2.80 -11.19
C GLN A 112 2.37 1.59 -10.24
N VAL A 113 3.16 0.60 -10.65
CA VAL A 113 3.37 -0.64 -9.88
C VAL A 113 4.76 -0.64 -9.26
N HIS A 114 4.83 -0.90 -7.97
CA HIS A 114 6.05 -0.91 -7.17
C HIS A 114 6.18 -2.22 -6.41
N ASN A 115 7.40 -2.75 -6.34
CA ASN A 115 7.72 -3.94 -5.55
C ASN A 115 8.30 -3.55 -4.19
N LEU A 116 7.80 -4.13 -3.10
CA LEU A 116 8.43 -3.99 -1.79
C LEU A 116 9.70 -4.83 -1.73
N GLN A 117 10.85 -4.17 -1.70
CA GLN A 117 12.15 -4.83 -1.60
C GLN A 117 12.24 -5.63 -0.30
N GLY A 118 12.62 -6.90 -0.42
CA GLY A 118 12.69 -7.81 0.72
C GLY A 118 11.32 -8.24 1.28
N GLY A 119 10.22 -7.74 0.72
CA GLY A 119 8.85 -8.12 1.10
C GLY A 119 8.51 -7.80 2.55
N ILE A 120 7.57 -8.56 3.13
CA ILE A 120 7.14 -8.35 4.52
C ILE A 120 8.25 -8.67 5.53
N SER A 121 9.24 -9.48 5.16
CA SER A 121 10.41 -9.73 6.02
C SER A 121 11.18 -8.44 6.28
N ALA A 122 11.51 -7.68 5.24
CA ALA A 122 12.19 -6.39 5.38
C ALA A 122 11.32 -5.34 6.09
N TRP A 123 9.99 -5.39 5.89
CA TRP A 123 9.03 -4.55 6.62
C TRP A 123 9.10 -4.78 8.12
N LEU A 124 9.13 -6.05 8.55
CA LEU A 124 9.25 -6.45 9.95
C LEU A 124 10.64 -6.12 10.53
N GLU A 125 11.72 -6.32 9.79
CA GLU A 125 13.08 -5.92 10.17
C GLU A 125 13.19 -4.42 10.41
N ALA A 126 12.48 -3.61 9.62
CA ALA A 126 12.33 -2.18 9.81
C ALA A 126 11.39 -1.81 11.00
N LYS A 127 10.91 -2.79 11.75
CA LYS A 127 10.00 -2.64 12.92
C LYS A 127 8.70 -1.91 12.57
N LEU A 128 8.24 -2.03 11.33
CA LEU A 128 6.99 -1.45 10.88
C LEU A 128 5.80 -2.32 11.28
N PRO A 129 4.65 -1.73 11.58
CA PRO A 129 3.50 -2.46 12.11
C PRO A 129 2.88 -3.38 11.07
N VAL A 130 2.43 -4.53 11.55
CA VAL A 130 1.58 -5.46 10.81
C VAL A 130 0.29 -5.69 11.59
N VAL A 131 -0.78 -5.99 10.88
CA VAL A 131 -2.07 -6.38 11.46
C VAL A 131 -2.31 -7.86 11.22
N ASN A 132 -2.96 -8.52 12.16
CA ASN A 132 -3.43 -9.89 11.98
C ASN A 132 -4.91 -9.98 12.40
N LYS A 133 -5.57 -11.05 12.00
CA LYS A 133 -7.00 -11.26 12.26
C LYS A 133 -7.36 -11.12 13.75
N VAL A 134 -6.45 -11.50 14.63
CA VAL A 134 -6.65 -11.44 16.09
C VAL A 134 -6.58 -9.99 16.60
N LEU A 135 -5.64 -9.20 16.09
CA LEU A 135 -5.51 -7.78 16.48
C LEU A 135 -6.65 -6.94 15.96
N VAL A 136 -7.12 -7.20 14.72
CA VAL A 136 -8.29 -6.51 14.15
C VAL A 136 -9.55 -6.82 14.96
N ALA A 137 -9.77 -8.08 15.34
CA ALA A 137 -10.89 -8.48 16.18
C ALA A 137 -10.83 -7.82 17.58
N LYS A 138 -9.65 -7.74 18.21
CA LYS A 138 -9.47 -7.03 19.49
C LYS A 138 -9.70 -5.53 19.38
N ALA A 139 -9.23 -4.89 18.31
CA ALA A 139 -9.45 -3.47 18.07
C ALA A 139 -10.93 -3.15 17.84
N ALA A 140 -11.64 -3.98 17.08
CA ALA A 140 -13.07 -3.86 16.87
C ALA A 140 -13.86 -4.05 18.17
N ALA A 141 -13.51 -5.04 18.99
CA ALA A 141 -14.13 -5.28 20.30
C ALA A 141 -13.93 -4.09 21.25
N ASN A 142 -12.71 -3.54 21.33
CA ASN A 142 -12.43 -2.36 22.15
C ASN A 142 -13.21 -1.13 21.68
N LYS A 143 -13.34 -0.90 20.36
CA LYS A 143 -14.12 0.21 19.81
C LYS A 143 -15.61 0.10 20.15
N ALA A 144 -16.16 -1.12 20.16
CA ALA A 144 -17.54 -1.39 20.55
C ALA A 144 -17.76 -1.16 22.05
N THR A 145 -16.78 -1.49 22.89
CA THR A 145 -16.85 -1.31 24.37
C THR A 145 -16.77 0.16 24.75
N VAL A 146 -15.88 0.92 24.12
CA VAL A 146 -15.73 2.38 24.36
C VAL A 146 -17.02 3.12 23.97
N ASN A 147 -17.65 2.73 22.86
CA ASN A 147 -18.91 3.37 22.42
C ASN A 147 -20.09 3.07 23.37
N LYS A 148 -20.17 1.85 23.93
CA LYS A 148 -21.18 1.50 24.94
C LYS A 148 -21.00 2.28 26.24
N THR A 149 -19.76 2.51 26.68
CA THR A 149 -19.46 3.24 27.90
C THR A 149 -19.75 4.73 27.76
N SER A 150 -19.48 5.32 26.59
CA SER A 150 -19.78 6.73 26.32
C SER A 150 -21.29 7.01 26.27
N VAL A 151 -22.07 6.12 25.65
CA VAL A 151 -23.54 6.23 25.60
C VAL A 151 -24.16 6.09 26.98
N LYS A 152 -23.64 5.15 27.83
CA LYS A 152 -24.17 4.94 29.19
C LYS A 152 -23.89 6.14 30.10
N LYS A 153 -22.75 6.83 29.92
CA LYS A 153 -22.38 8.02 30.70
C LYS A 153 -23.22 9.24 30.30
N SER A 154 -23.58 9.39 29.03
CA SER A 154 -24.45 10.49 28.56
C SER A 154 -25.91 10.35 29.01
N VAL A 155 -26.43 9.10 29.11
CA VAL A 155 -27.80 8.83 29.58
C VAL A 155 -27.89 9.03 31.08
N SER A 156 -26.87 8.64 31.86
CA SER A 156 -26.83 8.85 33.33
C SER A 156 -26.81 10.34 33.71
N ASN A 157 -26.03 11.18 32.98
CA ASN A 157 -25.99 12.61 33.23
C ASN A 157 -27.29 13.34 32.88
N LYS A 158 -28.05 12.83 31.87
CA LYS A 158 -29.34 13.45 31.50
C LYS A 158 -30.46 13.12 32.51
N LYS A 159 -30.34 11.98 33.21
CA LYS A 159 -31.29 11.62 34.26
C LYS A 159 -31.07 12.39 35.54
N ALA A 160 -29.84 12.65 35.94
CA ALA A 160 -29.50 13.47 37.11
C ALA A 160 -29.92 14.95 36.95
N ALA A 161 -29.80 15.51 35.75
CA ALA A 161 -30.19 16.89 35.48
C ALA A 161 -31.70 17.14 35.44
N ASN A 162 -32.52 16.10 35.29
CA ASN A 162 -33.99 16.24 35.31
C ASN A 162 -34.59 16.07 36.71
N GLU A 163 -33.92 15.39 37.65
CA GLU A 163 -34.41 15.22 39.02
C GLU A 163 -34.23 16.49 39.88
N ASP A 164 -33.23 17.32 39.54
CA ASP A 164 -32.97 18.59 40.24
C ASP A 164 -33.94 19.74 39.77
N ALA A 165 -34.60 19.56 38.64
CA ALA A 165 -35.55 20.57 38.12
C ALA A 165 -36.97 20.44 38.66
N GLU A 166 -37.34 19.33 39.26
CA GLU A 166 -38.70 19.06 39.74
C GLU A 166 -38.90 19.33 41.23
N ASN A 167 -37.81 19.51 42.00
CA ASN A 167 -37.87 19.74 43.47
C ASN A 167 -37.65 21.19 43.90
N GLY A 168 -37.73 22.16 42.98
CA GLY A 168 -37.49 23.59 43.26
C GLY A 168 -38.69 24.49 43.23
N VAL A 169 -39.94 23.96 43.29
CA VAL A 169 -41.17 24.81 43.38
C VAL A 169 -42.05 24.34 44.55
N SER A 170 -41.81 24.90 45.71
CA SER A 170 -42.80 25.04 46.78
C SER A 170 -42.46 26.28 47.60
#